data_787cdbeb79679b4b183dcd9de87dc048
#
_entry.id   787cdbeb79679b4b183dcd9de87dc048
#
_cell.length_a   1.000
_cell.length_b   1.000
_cell.length_c   1.000
_cell.angle_alpha   90.00
_cell.angle_beta   90.00
_cell.angle_gamma   90.00
#
_symmetry.space_group_name_H-M   'P 1'
#
loop_
_entity.id
_entity.type
_entity.pdbx_description
1 polymer ?
#
loop_
_entity_poly.entity_id
_entity_poly.type
_entity_poly.pdbx_seq_one_letter_code
_entity_poly.pdbx_strand_id
1 'polypeptide(L)'
;MTRFISALLFFFIQQTFLQADIYPRYNHAGYPSKSNKSCIILSDESLNGKRWTIKNSSDLTVAEGIFSISTSAISEHTPKPFNYESEFSSLKKIGIYAVNISAHKTFSIEIKNNPTDFIVAEMLHFLNKQRSGVPVPPANKIGHSGDSSCRVYEKRTNANTSWDSAKKERYVDMMGGWYDAGDYLKFTQTTAYTTYFLLRAYETYPTHATSVSDKKAIMDEALWGLSYLLKTMPNDSTFIIQVGNADDHKQGPRMPYEDKLNGLRNAYSDFSPTQMGLTSAALAFAAHLFEANPLLKIRSKPYRDRAIQIYQKAKRTNKNPAWVEEGWEKFYSD
;
A
#
# COMPACT_ATOMS: atom_id res chain seq x y z
N MET A 1 37.50 -59.79 49.57
CA MET A 1 37.66 -59.63 48.11
C MET A 1 36.56 -58.73 47.56
N THR A 2 36.82 -57.44 47.46
CA THR A 2 35.86 -56.46 47.08
C THR A 2 36.25 -55.97 45.63
N ARG A 3 35.39 -56.27 44.63
CA ARG A 3 35.61 -55.83 43.27
C ARG A 3 35.03 -54.43 43.10
N PHE A 4 35.86 -53.44 42.80
CA PHE A 4 35.46 -52.11 42.32
C PHE A 4 35.12 -52.23 40.86
N ILE A 5 33.89 -51.87 40.47
CA ILE A 5 33.46 -51.66 39.09
C ILE A 5 33.52 -50.17 38.84
N SER A 6 34.49 -49.72 38.04
CA SER A 6 34.57 -48.35 37.54
C SER A 6 33.59 -48.19 36.38
N ALA A 7 32.52 -47.44 36.58
CA ALA A 7 31.65 -47.05 35.49
C ALA A 7 32.22 -45.80 34.82
N LEU A 8 32.68 -45.93 33.59
CA LEU A 8 33.07 -44.81 32.73
C LEU A 8 31.80 -44.19 32.14
N LEU A 9 31.40 -43.02 32.65
CA LEU A 9 30.35 -42.22 32.05
C LEU A 9 30.93 -41.48 30.85
N PHE A 10 30.56 -41.92 29.62
CA PHE A 10 30.79 -41.13 28.38
C PHE A 10 29.73 -40.04 28.34
N PHE A 11 30.12 -38.81 28.63
CA PHE A 11 29.33 -37.63 28.30
C PHE A 11 29.44 -37.39 26.78
N PHE A 12 28.43 -37.78 26.01
CA PHE A 12 28.24 -37.27 24.68
C PHE A 12 27.76 -35.81 24.77
N ILE A 13 28.70 -34.86 24.59
CA ILE A 13 28.33 -33.46 24.32
C ILE A 13 27.80 -33.47 22.92
N GLN A 14 26.48 -33.51 22.75
CA GLN A 14 25.83 -33.11 21.52
C GLN A 14 26.12 -31.60 21.32
N GLN A 15 27.13 -31.26 20.53
CA GLN A 15 27.24 -29.94 19.99
C GLN A 15 26.05 -29.75 19.05
N THR A 16 24.98 -29.15 19.55
CA THR A 16 24.00 -28.52 18.69
C THR A 16 24.70 -27.36 17.99
N PHE A 17 25.13 -27.60 16.77
CA PHE A 17 25.54 -26.51 15.91
C PHE A 17 24.29 -25.62 15.76
N LEU A 18 24.27 -24.47 16.42
CA LEU A 18 23.33 -23.43 16.12
C LEU A 18 23.52 -23.07 14.65
N GLN A 19 22.61 -23.49 13.83
CA GLN A 19 22.61 -23.17 12.42
C GLN A 19 22.25 -21.69 12.31
N ALA A 20 23.08 -20.91 11.58
CA ALA A 20 22.81 -19.52 11.35
C ALA A 20 21.40 -19.30 10.76
N ASP A 21 20.63 -18.46 11.42
CA ASP A 21 19.34 -18.06 10.87
C ASP A 21 19.53 -17.10 9.69
N ILE A 22 19.10 -17.55 8.52
CA ILE A 22 19.25 -16.83 7.26
C ILE A 22 17.88 -16.38 6.74
N TYR A 23 17.75 -15.09 6.49
CA TYR A 23 16.51 -14.44 6.08
C TYR A 23 16.68 -13.80 4.69
N PRO A 24 16.39 -14.51 3.60
CA PRO A 24 16.49 -13.94 2.27
C PRO A 24 15.39 -12.90 2.02
N ARG A 25 15.76 -11.83 1.35
CA ARG A 25 14.87 -10.79 0.84
C ARG A 25 15.02 -10.76 -0.69
N TYR A 26 13.99 -11.13 -1.39
CA TYR A 26 13.99 -11.25 -2.85
C TYR A 26 12.64 -10.87 -3.42
N ASN A 27 12.60 -10.61 -4.73
CA ASN A 27 11.36 -10.25 -5.39
C ASN A 27 10.47 -11.48 -5.59
N HIS A 28 9.41 -11.59 -4.81
CA HIS A 28 8.43 -12.68 -4.88
C HIS A 28 7.62 -12.67 -6.18
N ALA A 29 7.50 -11.54 -6.86
CA ALA A 29 6.88 -11.45 -8.19
C ALA A 29 7.74 -12.07 -9.30
N GLY A 30 9.02 -12.28 -9.02
CA GLY A 30 10.04 -12.69 -9.98
C GLY A 30 10.88 -11.52 -10.49
N TYR A 31 11.85 -11.82 -11.32
CA TYR A 31 12.81 -10.85 -11.86
C TYR A 31 12.68 -10.74 -13.37
N PRO A 32 12.66 -9.51 -13.93
CA PRO A 32 12.70 -9.34 -15.38
C PRO A 32 14.00 -9.93 -15.97
N SER A 33 13.89 -10.66 -17.07
CA SER A 33 15.03 -11.35 -17.67
C SER A 33 16.19 -10.42 -18.06
N LYS A 34 15.89 -9.17 -18.42
CA LYS A 34 16.85 -8.17 -18.91
C LYS A 34 17.30 -7.15 -17.86
N SER A 35 16.76 -7.17 -16.66
CA SER A 35 17.09 -6.19 -15.60
C SER A 35 18.30 -6.64 -14.77
N ASN A 36 18.83 -5.72 -13.97
CA ASN A 36 19.69 -6.07 -12.84
C ASN A 36 18.89 -6.87 -11.81
N LYS A 37 19.53 -7.87 -11.23
CA LYS A 37 18.90 -8.83 -10.32
C LYS A 37 19.80 -9.14 -9.15
N SER A 38 19.26 -8.92 -7.95
CA SER A 38 19.95 -9.32 -6.72
C SER A 38 18.95 -9.78 -5.65
N CYS A 39 19.44 -10.49 -4.67
CA CYS A 39 18.74 -10.70 -3.40
C CYS A 39 19.61 -10.21 -2.25
N ILE A 40 18.95 -9.73 -1.20
CA ILE A 40 19.60 -9.37 0.05
C ILE A 40 19.46 -10.54 1.03
N ILE A 41 20.56 -10.93 1.63
CA ILE A 41 20.61 -12.02 2.60
C ILE A 41 20.94 -11.43 3.96
N LEU A 42 19.97 -11.47 4.87
CA LEU A 42 20.16 -11.08 6.26
C LEU A 42 20.56 -12.30 7.07
N SER A 43 21.51 -12.17 8.00
CA SER A 43 21.97 -13.29 8.82
C SER A 43 22.34 -12.82 10.24
N ASP A 44 22.13 -13.73 11.20
CA ASP A 44 22.59 -13.55 12.59
C ASP A 44 24.08 -13.82 12.73
N GLU A 45 24.67 -14.57 11.78
CA GLU A 45 26.09 -14.92 11.77
C GLU A 45 26.77 -14.46 10.48
N SER A 46 28.09 -14.29 10.54
CA SER A 46 28.87 -13.91 9.35
C SER A 46 28.84 -15.01 8.28
N LEU A 47 28.44 -14.62 7.09
CA LEU A 47 28.55 -15.44 5.88
C LEU A 47 29.76 -15.07 5.03
N ASN A 48 30.63 -14.20 5.50
CA ASN A 48 31.81 -13.78 4.74
C ASN A 48 32.68 -14.98 4.31
N GLY A 49 33.03 -15.03 3.04
CA GLY A 49 33.76 -16.14 2.44
C GLY A 49 32.92 -17.38 2.11
N LYS A 50 31.64 -17.42 2.52
CA LYS A 50 30.76 -18.53 2.18
C LYS A 50 30.19 -18.38 0.76
N ARG A 51 29.98 -19.52 0.09
CA ARG A 51 29.47 -19.56 -1.29
C ARG A 51 27.95 -19.58 -1.33
N TRP A 52 27.39 -18.88 -2.30
CA TRP A 52 26.02 -19.07 -2.75
C TRP A 52 26.00 -19.59 -4.19
N THR A 53 24.98 -20.37 -4.54
CA THR A 53 24.80 -20.90 -5.89
C THR A 53 23.34 -20.80 -6.34
N ILE A 54 23.13 -20.61 -7.63
CA ILE A 54 21.81 -20.71 -8.26
C ILE A 54 21.82 -21.89 -9.21
N LYS A 55 20.83 -22.79 -9.04
CA LYS A 55 20.69 -24.01 -9.82
C LYS A 55 19.40 -24.00 -10.63
N ASN A 56 19.45 -24.57 -11.83
CA ASN A 56 18.27 -24.81 -12.66
C ASN A 56 17.53 -26.09 -12.27
N SER A 57 16.44 -26.40 -12.97
CA SER A 57 15.63 -27.64 -12.77
C SER A 57 16.37 -28.95 -12.99
N SER A 58 17.53 -28.93 -13.66
CA SER A 58 18.39 -30.08 -13.87
C SER A 58 19.54 -30.14 -12.84
N ASP A 59 19.44 -29.41 -11.74
CA ASP A 59 20.46 -29.30 -10.68
C ASP A 59 21.81 -28.74 -11.14
N LEU A 60 21.89 -28.13 -12.33
CA LEU A 60 23.11 -27.52 -12.83
C LEU A 60 23.24 -26.10 -12.25
N THR A 61 24.43 -25.77 -11.73
CA THR A 61 24.76 -24.42 -11.28
C THR A 61 24.85 -23.48 -12.48
N VAL A 62 24.05 -22.41 -12.48
CA VAL A 62 23.94 -21.41 -13.56
C VAL A 62 24.43 -20.04 -13.14
N ALA A 63 24.56 -19.80 -11.84
CA ALA A 63 25.22 -18.63 -11.26
C ALA A 63 25.75 -18.98 -9.87
N GLU A 64 26.81 -18.31 -9.44
CA GLU A 64 27.40 -18.50 -8.12
C GLU A 64 28.22 -17.28 -7.71
N GLY A 65 28.52 -17.18 -6.43
CA GLY A 65 29.39 -16.17 -5.88
C GLY A 65 29.79 -16.47 -4.45
N ILE A 66 30.62 -15.57 -3.91
CA ILE A 66 31.08 -15.64 -2.53
C ILE A 66 30.59 -14.37 -1.83
N PHE A 67 30.05 -14.52 -0.64
CA PHE A 67 29.66 -13.37 0.18
C PHE A 67 30.90 -12.63 0.65
N SER A 68 30.90 -11.33 0.40
CA SER A 68 31.85 -10.39 0.98
C SER A 68 31.09 -9.41 1.88
N ILE A 69 31.76 -8.84 2.86
CA ILE A 69 31.16 -7.85 3.75
C ILE A 69 30.66 -6.71 2.87
N SER A 70 29.37 -6.41 2.96
CA SER A 70 28.80 -5.23 2.31
C SER A 70 29.43 -3.98 2.94
N THR A 71 29.96 -3.08 2.11
CA THR A 71 30.46 -1.77 2.53
C THR A 71 29.34 -0.79 2.88
N SER A 72 28.09 -1.13 2.55
CA SER A 72 26.93 -0.37 3.00
C SER A 72 26.77 -0.60 4.50
N ALA A 73 26.91 0.47 5.27
CA ALA A 73 26.66 0.46 6.71
C ALA A 73 25.32 -0.25 6.99
N ILE A 74 25.31 -1.11 8.00
CA ILE A 74 24.09 -1.66 8.55
C ILE A 74 23.20 -0.47 8.86
N SER A 75 22.11 -0.29 8.09
CA SER A 75 21.16 0.76 8.42
C SER A 75 20.44 0.34 9.70
N GLU A 76 20.13 1.29 10.55
CA GLU A 76 19.30 1.09 11.74
C GLU A 76 17.93 0.43 11.42
N HIS A 77 17.58 0.29 10.13
CA HIS A 77 16.40 -0.36 9.60
C HIS A 77 16.58 -1.86 9.27
N THR A 78 17.78 -2.41 9.38
CA THR A 78 18.01 -3.84 9.18
C THR A 78 18.06 -4.55 10.52
N PRO A 79 17.14 -5.51 10.78
CA PRO A 79 17.02 -6.15 12.09
C PRO A 79 18.11 -7.19 12.37
N LYS A 80 19.10 -7.36 11.47
CA LYS A 80 20.15 -8.37 11.56
C LYS A 80 21.54 -7.77 11.44
N PRO A 81 22.53 -8.32 12.17
CA PRO A 81 23.87 -7.74 12.20
C PRO A 81 24.63 -7.87 10.89
N PHE A 82 24.29 -8.86 10.04
CA PHE A 82 24.98 -9.09 8.78
C PHE A 82 24.03 -9.01 7.60
N ASN A 83 24.44 -8.25 6.57
CA ASN A 83 23.72 -8.06 5.34
C ASN A 83 24.63 -8.34 4.15
N TYR A 84 24.17 -9.15 3.21
CA TYR A 84 24.91 -9.52 2.02
C TYR A 84 24.03 -9.35 0.80
N GLU A 85 24.65 -9.02 -0.33
CA GLU A 85 24.00 -8.99 -1.62
C GLU A 85 24.51 -10.15 -2.49
N SER A 86 23.56 -10.85 -3.15
CA SER A 86 23.85 -11.85 -4.18
C SER A 86 23.37 -11.29 -5.51
N GLU A 87 24.31 -10.88 -6.37
CA GLU A 87 24.03 -10.31 -7.68
C GLU A 87 24.06 -11.41 -8.74
N PHE A 88 23.02 -11.49 -9.59
CA PHE A 88 22.88 -12.52 -10.64
C PHE A 88 22.26 -11.98 -11.93
N SER A 89 22.53 -10.73 -12.30
CA SER A 89 22.02 -10.06 -13.50
C SER A 89 22.41 -10.76 -14.81
N SER A 90 23.47 -11.55 -14.81
CA SER A 90 23.90 -12.39 -15.93
C SER A 90 22.89 -13.51 -16.25
N LEU A 91 22.07 -13.94 -15.27
CA LEU A 91 21.06 -14.98 -15.46
C LEU A 91 19.83 -14.39 -16.18
N LYS A 92 19.74 -14.60 -17.51
CA LYS A 92 18.69 -14.04 -18.36
C LYS A 92 17.64 -15.06 -18.80
N LYS A 93 17.95 -16.36 -18.71
CA LYS A 93 17.05 -17.41 -19.17
C LYS A 93 15.80 -17.49 -18.26
N ILE A 94 14.62 -17.47 -18.89
CA ILE A 94 13.34 -17.61 -18.19
C ILE A 94 13.27 -18.98 -17.53
N GLY A 95 12.79 -19.03 -16.29
CA GLY A 95 12.63 -20.27 -15.53
C GLY A 95 12.60 -20.05 -14.03
N ILE A 96 12.37 -21.15 -13.31
CA ILE A 96 12.43 -21.21 -11.86
C ILE A 96 13.80 -21.79 -11.47
N TYR A 97 14.40 -21.19 -10.46
CA TYR A 97 15.75 -21.50 -10.01
C TYR A 97 15.80 -21.65 -8.49
N ALA A 98 16.59 -22.59 -8.02
CA ALA A 98 16.88 -22.77 -6.61
C ALA A 98 18.13 -21.96 -6.23
N VAL A 99 18.01 -21.08 -5.26
CA VAL A 99 19.14 -20.35 -4.66
C VAL A 99 19.55 -21.08 -3.40
N ASN A 100 20.83 -21.48 -3.32
CA ASN A 100 21.38 -22.19 -2.18
C ASN A 100 22.43 -21.31 -1.51
N ILE A 101 22.33 -21.16 -0.20
CA ILE A 101 23.27 -20.41 0.63
C ILE A 101 24.02 -21.40 1.51
N SER A 102 25.21 -21.79 1.09
CA SER A 102 26.00 -22.84 1.75
C SER A 102 25.13 -24.11 1.97
N ALA A 103 25.25 -24.77 3.11
CA ALA A 103 24.39 -25.90 3.49
C ALA A 103 23.14 -25.46 4.29
N HIS A 104 22.89 -24.15 4.42
CA HIS A 104 21.96 -23.64 5.44
C HIS A 104 20.58 -23.28 4.92
N LYS A 105 20.47 -22.73 3.70
CA LYS A 105 19.19 -22.22 3.22
C LYS A 105 19.03 -22.41 1.73
N THR A 106 17.84 -22.88 1.34
CA THR A 106 17.42 -22.92 -0.07
C THR A 106 16.08 -22.21 -0.21
N PHE A 107 15.94 -21.40 -1.28
CA PHE A 107 14.68 -20.78 -1.67
C PHE A 107 14.61 -20.68 -3.20
N SER A 108 13.43 -20.42 -3.74
CA SER A 108 13.21 -20.35 -5.18
C SER A 108 13.05 -18.90 -5.63
N ILE A 109 13.63 -18.60 -6.79
CA ILE A 109 13.39 -17.37 -7.53
C ILE A 109 12.88 -17.69 -8.91
N GLU A 110 12.18 -16.75 -9.53
CA GLU A 110 11.68 -16.89 -10.89
C GLU A 110 12.19 -15.78 -11.79
N ILE A 111 12.68 -16.12 -12.98
CA ILE A 111 13.04 -15.17 -14.04
C ILE A 111 11.93 -15.19 -15.07
N LYS A 112 11.35 -14.01 -15.37
CA LYS A 112 10.23 -13.80 -16.30
C LYS A 112 10.52 -12.65 -17.26
N ASN A 113 9.73 -12.52 -18.30
CA ASN A 113 9.75 -11.28 -19.11
C ASN A 113 9.10 -10.13 -18.37
N ASN A 114 7.90 -10.34 -17.84
CA ASN A 114 7.09 -9.31 -17.19
C ASN A 114 6.59 -9.84 -15.83
N PRO A 115 7.42 -9.82 -14.80
CA PRO A 115 7.05 -10.36 -13.47
C PRO A 115 5.94 -9.57 -12.77
N THR A 116 5.64 -8.36 -13.23
CA THR A 116 4.64 -7.49 -12.60
C THR A 116 3.26 -7.55 -13.25
N ASP A 117 3.09 -8.24 -14.39
CA ASP A 117 1.82 -8.23 -15.11
C ASP A 117 0.65 -8.72 -14.24
N PHE A 118 0.83 -9.77 -13.46
CA PHE A 118 -0.24 -10.26 -12.57
C PHE A 118 -0.47 -9.35 -11.35
N ILE A 119 0.52 -8.59 -10.90
CA ILE A 119 0.42 -7.73 -9.71
C ILE A 119 -0.60 -6.62 -9.95
N VAL A 120 -0.65 -6.05 -11.15
CA VAL A 120 -1.60 -4.99 -11.49
C VAL A 120 -3.03 -5.47 -11.28
N ALA A 121 -3.35 -6.67 -11.78
CA ALA A 121 -4.67 -7.27 -11.62
C ALA A 121 -5.02 -7.51 -10.13
N GLU A 122 -4.08 -8.03 -9.34
CA GLU A 122 -4.29 -8.28 -7.91
C GLU A 122 -4.43 -6.98 -7.11
N MET A 123 -3.65 -5.94 -7.43
CA MET A 123 -3.78 -4.63 -6.78
C MET A 123 -5.14 -3.98 -7.10
N LEU A 124 -5.58 -4.04 -8.35
CA LEU A 124 -6.89 -3.54 -8.75
C LEU A 124 -8.02 -4.36 -8.10
N HIS A 125 -7.86 -5.69 -7.99
CA HIS A 125 -8.79 -6.53 -7.27
C HIS A 125 -8.91 -6.12 -5.80
N PHE A 126 -7.79 -5.86 -5.13
CA PHE A 126 -7.77 -5.36 -3.76
C PHE A 126 -8.53 -4.03 -3.64
N LEU A 127 -8.20 -3.03 -4.46
CA LEU A 127 -8.87 -1.72 -4.44
C LEU A 127 -10.37 -1.87 -4.71
N ASN A 128 -10.76 -2.73 -5.64
CA ASN A 128 -12.16 -2.99 -5.93
C ASN A 128 -12.92 -3.56 -4.72
N LYS A 129 -12.27 -4.42 -3.91
CA LYS A 129 -12.84 -4.93 -2.65
C LYS A 129 -12.97 -3.87 -1.56
N GLN A 130 -12.12 -2.85 -1.60
CA GLN A 130 -12.16 -1.73 -0.66
C GLN A 130 -13.16 -0.63 -1.05
N ARG A 131 -13.82 -0.73 -2.20
CA ARG A 131 -14.81 0.27 -2.61
C ARG A 131 -15.96 0.38 -1.62
N SER A 132 -16.23 1.60 -1.15
CA SER A 132 -17.39 1.93 -0.32
C SER A 132 -18.61 2.22 -1.21
N GLY A 133 -19.80 1.77 -0.80
CA GLY A 133 -21.04 2.11 -1.51
C GLY A 133 -21.32 1.24 -2.74
N VAL A 134 -20.72 0.05 -2.80
CA VAL A 134 -21.01 -0.95 -3.84
C VAL A 134 -21.66 -2.19 -3.26
N PRO A 135 -22.39 -2.99 -4.08
CA PRO A 135 -22.89 -4.29 -3.66
C PRO A 135 -21.73 -5.24 -3.29
N VAL A 136 -21.82 -5.90 -2.16
CA VAL A 136 -20.78 -6.80 -1.61
C VAL A 136 -21.28 -8.25 -1.66
N PRO A 137 -20.58 -9.17 -2.36
CA PRO A 137 -20.90 -10.60 -2.34
C PRO A 137 -20.73 -11.21 -0.93
N PRO A 138 -21.43 -12.31 -0.60
CA PRO A 138 -22.43 -13.00 -1.44
C PRO A 138 -23.84 -12.36 -1.40
N ALA A 139 -24.11 -11.49 -0.42
CA ALA A 139 -25.44 -10.95 -0.19
C ALA A 139 -25.86 -9.87 -1.20
N ASN A 140 -24.91 -9.32 -1.96
CA ASN A 140 -25.10 -8.20 -2.89
C ASN A 140 -25.77 -6.97 -2.25
N LYS A 141 -25.59 -6.78 -0.95
CA LYS A 141 -26.04 -5.61 -0.21
C LYS A 141 -25.02 -4.49 -0.30
N ILE A 142 -25.46 -3.26 -0.40
CA ILE A 142 -24.60 -2.09 -0.43
C ILE A 142 -24.04 -1.85 0.97
N GLY A 143 -22.71 -1.85 1.08
CA GLY A 143 -22.01 -1.48 2.30
C GLY A 143 -22.07 0.03 2.52
N HIS A 144 -22.39 0.47 3.74
CA HIS A 144 -22.45 1.88 4.15
C HIS A 144 -23.31 2.75 3.23
N SER A 145 -24.52 2.28 2.93
CA SER A 145 -25.51 3.05 2.14
C SER A 145 -25.84 4.41 2.77
N GLY A 146 -25.69 4.53 4.10
CA GLY A 146 -25.86 5.78 4.83
C GLY A 146 -24.86 6.89 4.46
N ASP A 147 -23.75 6.56 3.78
CA ASP A 147 -22.79 7.54 3.28
C ASP A 147 -23.40 8.48 2.22
N SER A 148 -24.55 8.14 1.67
CA SER A 148 -25.33 9.05 0.81
C SER A 148 -25.81 10.31 1.57
N SER A 149 -25.78 10.29 2.92
CA SER A 149 -26.26 11.39 3.77
C SER A 149 -25.45 11.45 5.07
N CYS A 150 -24.14 11.67 4.96
CA CYS A 150 -23.28 11.81 6.13
C CYS A 150 -23.58 13.12 6.87
N ARG A 151 -23.73 13.06 8.20
CA ARG A 151 -23.84 14.24 9.04
C ARG A 151 -22.49 14.92 9.18
N VAL A 152 -22.44 16.23 8.93
CA VAL A 152 -21.19 17.00 8.98
C VAL A 152 -20.84 17.40 10.41
N TYR A 153 -19.61 17.11 10.80
CA TYR A 153 -18.97 17.56 12.03
C TYR A 153 -17.83 18.52 11.69
N GLU A 154 -17.68 19.56 12.49
CA GLU A 154 -16.61 20.57 12.35
C GLU A 154 -15.69 20.52 13.55
N LYS A 155 -14.41 20.80 13.35
CA LYS A 155 -13.42 20.86 14.42
C LYS A 155 -13.72 22.02 15.35
N ARG A 156 -13.70 21.80 16.66
CA ARG A 156 -13.82 22.88 17.66
C ARG A 156 -12.64 23.83 17.54
N THR A 157 -12.94 25.11 17.50
CA THR A 157 -11.94 26.21 17.38
C THR A 157 -10.98 26.29 18.55
N ASN A 158 -11.38 25.79 19.73
CA ASN A 158 -10.65 25.98 21.00
C ASN A 158 -10.18 24.70 21.68
N ALA A 159 -10.34 23.54 21.05
CA ALA A 159 -9.89 22.27 21.58
C ALA A 159 -9.22 21.46 20.47
N ASN A 160 -8.00 21.01 20.73
CA ASN A 160 -7.21 20.29 19.72
C ASN A 160 -7.77 18.93 19.32
N THR A 161 -8.79 18.43 20.01
CA THR A 161 -9.19 17.02 19.91
C THR A 161 -10.70 16.76 19.83
N SER A 162 -11.57 17.76 19.79
CA SER A 162 -13.00 17.53 19.78
C SER A 162 -13.71 18.07 18.54
N TRP A 163 -14.66 17.28 18.08
CA TRP A 163 -15.51 17.56 16.93
C TRP A 163 -16.93 17.84 17.41
N ASP A 164 -17.50 18.95 16.97
CA ASP A 164 -18.90 19.26 17.22
C ASP A 164 -19.74 19.06 15.96
N SER A 165 -21.02 18.72 16.15
CA SER A 165 -21.96 18.87 15.06
C SER A 165 -21.94 20.32 14.57
N ALA A 166 -21.98 20.51 13.26
CA ALA A 166 -22.08 21.83 12.67
C ALA A 166 -23.22 22.62 13.33
N LYS A 167 -23.01 23.92 13.61
CA LYS A 167 -24.01 24.79 14.25
C LYS A 167 -25.40 24.74 13.59
N LYS A 168 -25.44 24.48 12.29
CA LYS A 168 -26.64 24.15 11.53
C LYS A 168 -26.46 22.75 10.99
N GLU A 169 -27.40 21.85 11.28
CA GLU A 169 -27.37 20.48 10.83
C GLU A 169 -27.20 20.43 9.30
N ARG A 170 -26.14 19.76 8.85
CA ARG A 170 -25.79 19.61 7.43
C ARG A 170 -25.50 18.16 7.12
N TYR A 171 -25.94 17.75 5.96
CA TYR A 171 -25.70 16.42 5.42
C TYR A 171 -25.03 16.52 4.07
N VAL A 172 -24.12 15.59 3.78
CA VAL A 172 -23.36 15.53 2.52
C VAL A 172 -23.34 14.10 1.98
N ASP A 173 -23.40 13.97 0.66
CA ASP A 173 -23.18 12.69 0.00
C ASP A 173 -21.69 12.40 -0.09
N MET A 174 -21.27 11.37 0.63
CA MET A 174 -19.88 10.87 0.63
C MET A 174 -19.84 9.40 0.16
N MET A 175 -20.81 8.94 -0.62
CA MET A 175 -20.74 7.63 -1.29
C MET A 175 -19.54 7.55 -2.22
N GLY A 176 -18.89 6.38 -2.29
CA GLY A 176 -17.70 6.14 -3.09
C GLY A 176 -16.41 6.25 -2.29
N GLY A 177 -15.28 6.29 -3.00
CA GLY A 177 -13.96 6.15 -2.38
C GLY A 177 -13.69 4.74 -1.88
N TRP A 178 -12.62 4.59 -1.12
CA TRP A 178 -12.21 3.31 -0.57
C TRP A 178 -12.15 3.38 0.96
N TYR A 179 -12.40 2.25 1.60
CA TYR A 179 -12.05 2.06 2.99
C TYR A 179 -10.53 2.09 3.13
N ASP A 180 -10.04 2.62 4.23
CA ASP A 180 -8.60 2.85 4.42
C ASP A 180 -7.82 1.55 4.64
N ALA A 181 -8.33 0.69 5.52
CA ALA A 181 -7.64 -0.54 5.91
C ALA A 181 -8.62 -1.72 6.10
N GLY A 182 -8.52 -2.43 7.22
CA GLY A 182 -9.43 -3.51 7.61
C GLY A 182 -10.68 -3.02 8.34
N ASP A 183 -10.78 -1.74 8.62
CA ASP A 183 -11.95 -1.03 9.11
C ASP A 183 -12.67 -0.30 7.96
N TYR A 184 -13.69 0.48 8.28
CA TYR A 184 -14.52 1.14 7.28
C TYR A 184 -14.41 2.67 7.28
N LEU A 185 -13.35 3.21 7.88
CA LEU A 185 -13.00 4.62 7.75
C LEU A 185 -12.63 4.96 6.30
N LYS A 186 -12.90 6.17 5.89
CA LYS A 186 -12.46 6.73 4.61
C LYS A 186 -11.76 8.05 4.86
N PHE A 187 -10.54 8.18 4.35
CA PHE A 187 -9.75 9.40 4.44
C PHE A 187 -9.59 10.03 3.06
N THR A 188 -9.83 11.32 2.98
CA THR A 188 -9.67 12.06 1.73
C THR A 188 -8.22 12.07 1.26
N GLN A 189 -7.27 12.13 2.20
CA GLN A 189 -5.85 12.12 1.89
C GLN A 189 -5.42 10.82 1.20
N THR A 190 -5.74 9.66 1.77
CA THR A 190 -5.37 8.36 1.18
C THR A 190 -6.10 8.14 -0.14
N THR A 191 -7.37 8.55 -0.25
CA THR A 191 -8.12 8.50 -1.50
C THR A 191 -7.47 9.38 -2.59
N ALA A 192 -7.05 10.60 -2.24
CA ALA A 192 -6.42 11.51 -3.19
C ALA A 192 -5.06 10.98 -3.66
N TYR A 193 -4.25 10.45 -2.74
CA TYR A 193 -2.97 9.83 -3.04
C TYR A 193 -3.14 8.63 -3.98
N THR A 194 -4.01 7.69 -3.62
CA THR A 194 -4.28 6.50 -4.44
C THR A 194 -4.78 6.89 -5.83
N THR A 195 -5.71 7.84 -5.92
CA THR A 195 -6.25 8.32 -7.21
C THR A 195 -5.15 8.94 -8.06
N TYR A 196 -4.28 9.77 -7.49
CA TYR A 196 -3.18 10.37 -8.22
C TYR A 196 -2.23 9.32 -8.80
N PHE A 197 -1.86 8.31 -8.01
CA PHE A 197 -0.96 7.26 -8.48
C PHE A 197 -1.61 6.30 -9.48
N LEU A 198 -2.90 6.03 -9.39
CA LEU A 198 -3.63 5.31 -10.44
C LEU A 198 -3.61 6.07 -11.78
N LEU A 199 -3.80 7.39 -11.75
CA LEU A 199 -3.69 8.23 -12.94
C LEU A 199 -2.27 8.25 -13.51
N ARG A 200 -1.24 8.30 -12.64
CA ARG A 200 0.16 8.17 -13.07
C ARG A 200 0.44 6.80 -13.68
N ALA A 201 -0.05 5.74 -13.06
CA ALA A 201 0.06 4.39 -13.61
C ALA A 201 -0.60 4.30 -14.99
N TYR A 202 -1.81 4.86 -15.15
CA TYR A 202 -2.50 4.91 -16.44
C TYR A 202 -1.68 5.65 -17.52
N GLU A 203 -1.11 6.81 -17.18
CA GLU A 203 -0.29 7.61 -18.10
C GLU A 203 0.93 6.84 -18.59
N THR A 204 1.65 6.21 -17.66
CA THR A 204 2.93 5.53 -17.90
C THR A 204 2.77 4.07 -18.31
N TYR A 205 1.55 3.53 -18.30
CA TYR A 205 1.30 2.11 -18.58
C TYR A 205 1.76 1.76 -20.02
N PRO A 206 2.62 0.75 -20.18
CA PRO A 206 3.20 0.42 -21.48
C PRO A 206 2.12 0.07 -22.51
N THR A 207 2.21 0.65 -23.69
CA THR A 207 1.26 0.41 -24.79
C THR A 207 1.37 -1.00 -25.40
N HIS A 208 2.51 -1.68 -25.17
CA HIS A 208 2.78 -3.05 -25.62
C HIS A 208 2.48 -4.08 -24.52
N ALA A 209 2.03 -3.66 -23.37
CA ALA A 209 1.60 -4.59 -22.32
C ALA A 209 0.41 -5.41 -22.82
N THR A 210 0.40 -6.67 -22.48
CA THR A 210 -0.47 -7.72 -23.02
C THR A 210 -1.96 -7.48 -22.83
N SER A 211 -2.36 -6.40 -22.15
CA SER A 211 -3.77 -6.14 -21.93
C SER A 211 -4.13 -4.66 -21.95
N VAL A 212 -4.76 -4.26 -23.05
CA VAL A 212 -5.56 -3.03 -23.12
C VAL A 212 -6.61 -3.01 -21.99
N SER A 213 -7.04 -4.19 -21.52
CA SER A 213 -7.96 -4.35 -20.41
C SER A 213 -7.40 -3.81 -19.10
N ASP A 214 -6.11 -4.00 -18.81
CA ASP A 214 -5.50 -3.54 -17.54
C ASP A 214 -5.41 -2.01 -17.52
N LYS A 215 -5.02 -1.40 -18.63
CA LYS A 215 -5.00 0.07 -18.74
C LYS A 215 -6.38 0.66 -18.53
N LYS A 216 -7.41 0.04 -19.10
CA LYS A 216 -8.80 0.44 -18.88
C LYS A 216 -9.21 0.26 -17.42
N ALA A 217 -8.87 -0.87 -16.80
CA ALA A 217 -9.21 -1.16 -15.42
C ALA A 217 -8.52 -0.18 -14.44
N ILE A 218 -7.28 0.22 -14.70
CA ILE A 218 -6.59 1.28 -13.94
C ILE A 218 -7.38 2.60 -14.02
N MET A 219 -7.83 2.99 -15.22
CA MET A 219 -8.63 4.22 -15.40
C MET A 219 -9.98 4.11 -14.70
N ASP A 220 -10.66 2.98 -14.80
CA ASP A 220 -11.97 2.77 -14.16
C ASP A 220 -11.85 2.88 -12.63
N GLU A 221 -10.74 2.38 -12.07
CA GLU A 221 -10.45 2.51 -10.63
C GLU A 221 -10.09 3.96 -10.25
N ALA A 222 -9.32 4.65 -11.08
CA ALA A 222 -9.02 6.07 -10.87
C ALA A 222 -10.29 6.94 -10.92
N LEU A 223 -11.21 6.64 -11.85
CA LEU A 223 -12.51 7.33 -11.95
C LEU A 223 -13.36 7.13 -10.69
N TRP A 224 -13.26 5.97 -10.03
CA TRP A 224 -13.93 5.73 -8.76
C TRP A 224 -13.46 6.70 -7.68
N GLY A 225 -12.14 6.84 -7.49
CA GLY A 225 -11.57 7.81 -6.57
C GLY A 225 -11.89 9.26 -6.92
N LEU A 226 -11.79 9.62 -8.21
CA LEU A 226 -12.12 10.95 -8.70
C LEU A 226 -13.58 11.34 -8.38
N SER A 227 -14.51 10.40 -8.50
CA SER A 227 -15.92 10.64 -8.18
C SER A 227 -16.15 11.01 -6.72
N TYR A 228 -15.40 10.40 -5.80
CA TYR A 228 -15.39 10.76 -4.40
C TYR A 228 -14.74 12.13 -4.15
N LEU A 229 -13.58 12.38 -4.76
CA LEU A 229 -12.84 13.63 -4.56
C LEU A 229 -13.63 14.87 -5.01
N LEU A 230 -14.46 14.77 -6.03
CA LEU A 230 -15.35 15.86 -6.44
C LEU A 230 -16.36 16.27 -5.36
N LYS A 231 -16.72 15.36 -4.45
CA LYS A 231 -17.70 15.58 -3.38
C LYS A 231 -17.08 16.17 -2.12
N THR A 232 -15.76 16.11 -1.95
CA THR A 232 -15.08 16.50 -0.71
C THR A 232 -15.24 17.98 -0.34
N MET A 233 -15.50 18.84 -1.32
CA MET A 233 -15.77 20.26 -1.11
C MET A 233 -17.13 20.64 -1.72
N PRO A 234 -18.25 20.30 -1.06
CA PRO A 234 -19.58 20.55 -1.60
C PRO A 234 -19.92 22.04 -1.69
N ASN A 235 -19.27 22.86 -0.87
CA ASN A 235 -19.40 24.34 -0.84
C ASN A 235 -18.15 24.99 -0.24
N ASP A 236 -18.05 26.31 -0.26
CA ASP A 236 -16.88 27.06 0.19
C ASP A 236 -16.63 27.02 1.71
N SER A 237 -17.57 26.50 2.49
CA SER A 237 -17.47 26.41 3.96
C SER A 237 -17.21 24.97 4.45
N THR A 238 -17.05 23.99 3.56
CA THR A 238 -16.93 22.57 3.93
C THR A 238 -15.87 21.89 3.09
N PHE A 239 -14.89 21.26 3.74
CA PHE A 239 -13.96 20.31 3.09
C PHE A 239 -13.90 19.06 3.94
N ILE A 240 -14.40 17.95 3.42
CA ILE A 240 -14.46 16.67 4.14
C ILE A 240 -13.09 16.01 4.09
N ILE A 241 -12.54 15.72 5.27
CA ILE A 241 -11.24 15.05 5.43
C ILE A 241 -11.39 13.57 5.77
N GLN A 242 -12.52 13.18 6.39
CA GLN A 242 -12.75 11.83 6.89
C GLN A 242 -14.26 11.49 6.90
N VAL A 243 -14.58 10.21 6.69
CA VAL A 243 -15.90 9.63 6.91
C VAL A 243 -15.78 8.41 7.82
N GLY A 244 -16.67 8.29 8.80
CA GLY A 244 -16.57 7.34 9.89
C GLY A 244 -15.76 7.90 11.07
N ASN A 245 -15.89 7.30 12.25
CA ASN A 245 -15.21 7.74 13.46
C ASN A 245 -14.28 6.66 14.03
N ALA A 246 -13.44 7.04 15.00
CA ALA A 246 -12.44 6.18 15.63
C ALA A 246 -12.98 4.90 16.27
N ASP A 247 -14.26 4.85 16.61
CA ASP A 247 -14.87 3.64 17.17
C ASP A 247 -14.89 2.47 16.18
N ASP A 248 -14.71 2.77 14.89
CA ASP A 248 -14.57 1.75 13.85
C ASP A 248 -13.36 0.84 14.09
N HIS A 249 -12.22 1.40 14.51
CA HIS A 249 -11.01 0.63 14.83
C HIS A 249 -11.19 -0.43 15.93
N LYS A 250 -12.18 -0.24 16.80
CA LYS A 250 -12.47 -1.18 17.91
C LYS A 250 -13.37 -2.34 17.48
N GLN A 251 -13.87 -2.31 16.26
CA GLN A 251 -14.78 -3.33 15.75
C GLN A 251 -13.99 -4.43 15.04
N GLY A 252 -14.31 -5.67 15.36
CA GLY A 252 -13.69 -6.83 14.72
C GLY A 252 -14.07 -6.98 13.25
N PRO A 253 -13.51 -7.99 12.56
CA PRO A 253 -13.83 -8.30 11.17
C PRO A 253 -15.35 -8.50 10.97
N ARG A 254 -15.92 -7.85 9.97
CA ARG A 254 -17.32 -7.90 9.63
C ARG A 254 -17.53 -7.55 8.16
N MET A 255 -18.68 -7.90 7.60
CA MET A 255 -19.02 -7.44 6.25
C MET A 255 -19.53 -5.99 6.30
N PRO A 256 -19.24 -5.15 5.28
CA PRO A 256 -19.63 -3.73 5.29
C PRO A 256 -21.12 -3.49 5.45
N TYR A 257 -21.96 -4.41 4.95
CA TYR A 257 -23.42 -4.32 5.07
C TYR A 257 -23.98 -4.85 6.41
N GLU A 258 -23.14 -5.48 7.23
CA GLU A 258 -23.46 -5.96 8.59
C GLU A 258 -22.99 -5.00 9.67
N ASP A 259 -22.25 -3.97 9.28
CA ASP A 259 -21.75 -2.97 10.20
C ASP A 259 -22.91 -2.28 10.90
N LYS A 260 -22.87 -2.22 12.23
CA LYS A 260 -23.84 -1.50 13.05
C LYS A 260 -23.86 -0.01 12.73
N LEU A 261 -22.76 0.53 12.22
CA LEU A 261 -22.61 1.91 11.76
C LEU A 261 -23.00 2.10 10.27
N ASN A 262 -23.64 1.11 9.66
CA ASN A 262 -24.09 1.18 8.25
C ASN A 262 -25.21 2.23 7.99
N GLY A 263 -25.76 2.80 9.06
CA GLY A 263 -26.69 3.93 8.99
C GLY A 263 -26.00 5.26 8.70
N LEU A 264 -26.48 6.34 9.31
CA LEU A 264 -25.86 7.67 9.20
C LEU A 264 -24.45 7.68 9.79
N ARG A 265 -23.46 7.86 8.95
CA ARG A 265 -22.08 8.04 9.38
C ARG A 265 -21.72 9.52 9.44
N ASN A 266 -20.75 9.86 10.28
CA ASN A 266 -20.24 11.22 10.40
C ASN A 266 -19.24 11.51 9.29
N ALA A 267 -19.33 12.71 8.72
CA ALA A 267 -18.32 13.29 7.85
C ALA A 267 -17.64 14.45 8.57
N TYR A 268 -16.34 14.38 8.71
CA TYR A 268 -15.55 15.38 9.43
C TYR A 268 -14.99 16.41 8.45
N SER A 269 -15.26 17.67 8.72
CA SER A 269 -14.87 18.79 7.87
C SER A 269 -13.80 19.64 8.53
N ASP A 270 -12.65 19.78 7.90
CA ASP A 270 -11.64 20.77 8.24
C ASP A 270 -10.89 21.25 6.98
N PHE A 271 -10.44 22.49 7.00
CA PHE A 271 -9.62 23.03 5.91
C PHE A 271 -8.16 22.72 6.17
N SER A 272 -7.74 21.53 5.72
CA SER A 272 -6.35 21.07 5.73
C SER A 272 -5.66 21.45 4.42
N PRO A 273 -4.71 22.39 4.40
CA PRO A 273 -3.99 22.78 3.18
C PRO A 273 -3.31 21.60 2.51
N THR A 274 -2.74 20.66 3.26
CA THR A 274 -2.09 19.46 2.74
C THR A 274 -3.08 18.54 2.02
N GLN A 275 -4.18 18.17 2.66
CA GLN A 275 -5.20 17.31 2.06
C GLN A 275 -5.90 17.97 0.87
N MET A 276 -6.16 19.27 0.97
CA MET A 276 -6.70 20.07 -0.13
C MET A 276 -5.73 20.14 -1.30
N GLY A 277 -4.42 20.28 -1.03
CA GLY A 277 -3.36 20.26 -2.03
C GLY A 277 -3.30 18.94 -2.79
N LEU A 278 -3.29 17.82 -2.09
CA LEU A 278 -3.32 16.47 -2.69
C LEU A 278 -4.59 16.25 -3.53
N THR A 279 -5.75 16.62 -2.99
CA THR A 279 -7.03 16.51 -3.71
C THR A 279 -7.01 17.35 -4.99
N SER A 280 -6.56 18.60 -4.88
CA SER A 280 -6.41 19.48 -6.05
C SER A 280 -5.43 18.90 -7.08
N ALA A 281 -4.29 18.34 -6.64
CA ALA A 281 -3.30 17.73 -7.52
C ALA A 281 -3.88 16.54 -8.31
N ALA A 282 -4.60 15.63 -7.63
CA ALA A 282 -5.25 14.49 -8.28
C ALA A 282 -6.29 14.94 -9.33
N LEU A 283 -7.13 15.91 -8.98
CA LEU A 283 -8.15 16.45 -9.90
C LEU A 283 -7.53 17.21 -11.07
N ALA A 284 -6.49 18.02 -10.82
CA ALA A 284 -5.80 18.76 -11.87
C ALA A 284 -5.10 17.81 -12.87
N PHE A 285 -4.48 16.75 -12.34
CA PHE A 285 -3.83 15.77 -13.18
C PHE A 285 -4.83 14.96 -14.02
N ALA A 286 -5.98 14.60 -13.45
CA ALA A 286 -7.07 14.02 -14.23
C ALA A 286 -7.54 14.94 -15.36
N ALA A 287 -7.72 16.23 -15.05
CA ALA A 287 -8.12 17.21 -16.06
C ALA A 287 -7.09 17.31 -17.19
N HIS A 288 -5.79 17.28 -16.86
CA HIS A 288 -4.70 17.28 -17.84
C HIS A 288 -4.75 16.05 -18.77
N LEU A 289 -4.86 14.86 -18.18
CA LEU A 289 -4.93 13.61 -18.94
C LEU A 289 -6.18 13.56 -19.86
N PHE A 290 -7.31 14.04 -19.35
CA PHE A 290 -8.57 14.04 -20.12
C PHE A 290 -8.55 15.08 -21.24
N GLU A 291 -7.93 16.23 -21.05
CA GLU A 291 -7.76 17.24 -22.09
C GLU A 291 -6.94 16.70 -23.28
N ALA A 292 -5.93 15.87 -23.00
CA ALA A 292 -5.10 15.23 -24.02
C ALA A 292 -5.81 14.07 -24.75
N ASN A 293 -6.91 13.55 -24.21
CA ASN A 293 -7.64 12.42 -24.78
C ASN A 293 -8.97 12.88 -25.41
N PRO A 294 -9.14 12.83 -26.75
CA PRO A 294 -10.35 13.29 -27.43
C PRO A 294 -11.66 12.68 -26.90
N LEU A 295 -11.62 11.41 -26.44
CA LEU A 295 -12.80 10.70 -25.90
C LEU A 295 -13.18 11.15 -24.49
N LEU A 296 -12.24 11.70 -23.74
CA LEU A 296 -12.43 12.12 -22.34
C LEU A 296 -12.46 13.64 -22.17
N LYS A 297 -12.13 14.39 -23.21
CA LYS A 297 -11.94 15.86 -23.16
C LYS A 297 -13.14 16.59 -22.54
N ILE A 298 -14.35 16.18 -22.85
CA ILE A 298 -15.58 16.77 -22.30
C ILE A 298 -15.67 16.65 -20.78
N ARG A 299 -14.98 15.67 -20.20
CA ARG A 299 -14.92 15.43 -18.76
C ARG A 299 -13.85 16.25 -18.06
N SER A 300 -12.92 16.90 -18.76
CA SER A 300 -11.79 17.62 -18.16
C SER A 300 -12.24 18.81 -17.32
N LYS A 301 -13.24 19.55 -17.78
CA LYS A 301 -13.69 20.82 -17.18
C LYS A 301 -14.13 20.69 -15.71
N PRO A 302 -15.01 19.75 -15.31
CA PRO A 302 -15.42 19.62 -13.91
C PRO A 302 -14.25 19.37 -12.95
N TYR A 303 -13.28 18.55 -13.36
CA TYR A 303 -12.10 18.25 -12.55
C TYR A 303 -11.20 19.46 -12.43
N ARG A 304 -10.94 20.17 -13.52
CA ARG A 304 -10.14 21.39 -13.53
C ARG A 304 -10.75 22.47 -12.65
N ASP A 305 -12.03 22.76 -12.82
CA ASP A 305 -12.71 23.80 -12.06
C ASP A 305 -12.69 23.50 -10.55
N ARG A 306 -12.94 22.25 -10.18
CA ARG A 306 -12.89 21.81 -8.78
C ARG A 306 -11.46 21.87 -8.23
N ALA A 307 -10.46 21.47 -8.98
CA ALA A 307 -9.06 21.57 -8.60
C ALA A 307 -8.66 23.02 -8.29
N ILE A 308 -9.03 23.97 -9.17
CA ILE A 308 -8.75 25.38 -8.98
C ILE A 308 -9.45 25.91 -7.71
N GLN A 309 -10.72 25.59 -7.51
CA GLN A 309 -11.50 26.00 -6.35
C GLN A 309 -10.85 25.53 -5.04
N ILE A 310 -10.52 24.24 -4.96
CA ILE A 310 -9.88 23.65 -3.77
C ILE A 310 -8.50 24.28 -3.54
N TYR A 311 -7.67 24.41 -4.56
CA TYR A 311 -6.34 25.00 -4.46
C TYR A 311 -6.38 26.45 -3.98
N GLN A 312 -7.27 27.26 -4.54
CA GLN A 312 -7.42 28.64 -4.11
C GLN A 312 -7.88 28.75 -2.66
N LYS A 313 -8.76 27.85 -2.21
CA LYS A 313 -9.19 27.78 -0.83
C LYS A 313 -8.02 27.38 0.08
N ALA A 314 -7.24 26.36 -0.30
CA ALA A 314 -6.05 25.94 0.44
C ALA A 314 -5.05 27.10 0.64
N LYS A 315 -4.76 27.85 -0.42
CA LYS A 315 -3.86 29.02 -0.36
C LYS A 315 -4.33 30.13 0.62
N ARG A 316 -5.63 30.27 0.80
CA ARG A 316 -6.20 31.27 1.71
C ARG A 316 -6.35 30.74 3.14
N THR A 317 -6.12 29.46 3.35
CA THR A 317 -6.24 28.82 4.66
C THR A 317 -4.92 28.95 5.40
N ASN A 318 -4.89 29.82 6.40
CA ASN A 318 -3.72 29.98 7.28
C ASN A 318 -3.84 29.02 8.48
N LYS A 319 -3.62 27.73 8.24
CA LYS A 319 -3.63 26.68 9.27
C LYS A 319 -2.41 25.79 9.11
N ASN A 320 -1.89 25.31 10.23
CA ASN A 320 -1.06 24.12 10.24
C ASN A 320 -1.86 22.93 9.71
N PRO A 321 -1.19 21.91 9.17
CA PRO A 321 -1.86 20.70 8.68
C PRO A 321 -2.87 20.24 9.74
N ALA A 322 -4.13 20.11 9.32
CA ALA A 322 -5.14 19.55 10.20
C ALA A 322 -4.94 18.04 10.21
N TRP A 323 -4.79 17.50 11.38
CA TRP A 323 -4.76 16.07 11.55
C TRP A 323 -6.18 15.47 11.55
N VAL A 324 -6.25 14.20 11.37
CA VAL A 324 -7.39 13.52 10.82
C VAL A 324 -8.29 12.95 11.89
N GLU A 325 -7.73 12.50 13.00
CA GLU A 325 -8.47 11.78 14.01
C GLU A 325 -7.92 12.00 15.41
N GLU A 326 -8.81 12.03 16.38
CA GLU A 326 -8.45 12.12 17.79
C GLU A 326 -7.53 10.93 18.18
N GLY A 327 -6.33 11.24 18.66
CA GLY A 327 -5.32 10.27 19.05
C GLY A 327 -4.40 9.75 17.93
N TRP A 328 -4.66 10.08 16.66
CA TRP A 328 -3.88 9.64 15.50
C TRP A 328 -3.18 10.76 14.74
N GLU A 329 -3.06 11.93 15.37
CA GLU A 329 -2.48 13.16 14.79
C GLU A 329 -1.10 12.96 14.18
N LYS A 330 -0.32 12.05 14.76
CA LYS A 330 1.06 11.79 14.34
C LYS A 330 1.19 10.94 13.07
N PHE A 331 0.12 10.26 12.65
CA PHE A 331 0.17 9.39 11.48
C PHE A 331 -0.19 10.10 10.18
N TYR A 332 -0.97 11.18 10.25
CA TYR A 332 -1.55 11.82 9.07
C TYR A 332 -1.31 13.33 9.02
N SER A 333 -0.40 13.83 9.86
CA SER A 333 -0.22 15.27 10.02
C SER A 333 0.73 15.93 9.02
N ASP A 334 1.46 15.15 8.21
CA ASP A 334 2.45 15.71 7.28
C ASP A 334 2.30 15.16 5.86
#